data_eed7824d195746c6cefd7ef147d5af09
#
_entry.id   eed7824d195746c6cefd7ef147d5af09
#
_cell.length_a   1.000
_cell.length_b   1.000
_cell.length_c   1.000
_cell.angle_alpha   90.00
_cell.angle_beta   90.00
_cell.angle_gamma   90.00
#
_symmetry.space_group_name_H-M   'P 1'
#
loop_
_entity.id
_entity.type
_entity.pdbx_description
1 polymer ?
#
loop_
_entity_poly.entity_id
_entity_poly.type
_entity_poly.pdbx_seq_one_letter_code
_entity_poly.pdbx_strand_id
1 'polypeptide(L)'
;MKKGYWSGQVLEIKNPEKWNKYLEKYTAIAEKEIKNNTGNFKPVGMGEPAKMIQGKELMYAALVEFNSLQDALDCYNSEDYQNALKELGKNPEDTVIRSLAIIEGV
;
A
#
# COMPACT_ATOMS: atom_id res chain seq x y z
N MET A 1 -5.34 6.86 -21.19
CA MET A 1 -4.62 7.44 -20.05
C MET A 1 -3.79 6.35 -19.38
N LYS A 2 -2.56 6.66 -19.01
CA LYS A 2 -1.69 5.72 -18.29
C LYS A 2 -2.21 5.48 -16.89
N LYS A 3 -2.08 4.26 -16.40
CA LYS A 3 -2.43 3.91 -15.03
C LYS A 3 -1.41 4.46 -14.03
N GLY A 4 -1.80 4.54 -12.77
CA GLY A 4 -0.88 4.81 -11.67
C GLY A 4 -0.81 3.59 -10.76
N TYR A 5 0.29 3.45 -10.04
CA TYR A 5 0.50 2.30 -9.17
C TYR A 5 1.14 2.69 -7.85
N TRP A 6 0.71 2.03 -6.80
CA TRP A 6 1.48 1.96 -5.55
C TRP A 6 2.24 0.65 -5.56
N SER A 7 3.55 0.73 -5.43
CA SER A 7 4.42 -0.44 -5.34
C SER A 7 5.02 -0.50 -3.93
N GLY A 8 4.63 -1.48 -3.16
CA GLY A 8 5.06 -1.62 -1.78
C GLY A 8 5.74 -2.95 -1.52
N GLN A 9 6.81 -2.92 -0.70
CA GLN A 9 7.52 -4.12 -0.25
C GLN A 9 7.68 -4.04 1.25
N VAL A 10 7.28 -5.09 1.96
CA VAL A 10 7.41 -5.19 3.41
C VAL A 10 8.53 -6.16 3.73
N LEU A 11 9.54 -5.66 4.46
CA LEU A 11 10.70 -6.45 4.85
C LEU A 11 10.56 -7.03 6.25
N GLU A 12 10.04 -6.23 7.19
CA GLU A 12 9.93 -6.64 8.59
C GLU A 12 8.78 -5.92 9.27
N ILE A 13 8.00 -6.64 10.07
CA ILE A 13 6.95 -6.06 10.90
C ILE A 13 7.45 -6.12 12.34
N LYS A 14 7.72 -4.95 12.93
CA LYS A 14 8.28 -4.82 14.28
C LYS A 14 7.20 -4.70 15.34
N ASN A 15 6.07 -4.07 15.01
CA ASN A 15 4.94 -3.90 15.92
C ASN A 15 3.65 -4.37 15.23
N PRO A 16 3.32 -5.66 15.38
CA PRO A 16 2.14 -6.23 14.71
C PRO A 16 0.82 -5.57 15.09
N GLU A 17 0.68 -5.10 16.33
CA GLU A 17 -0.55 -4.45 16.78
C GLU A 17 -0.82 -3.16 16.00
N LYS A 18 0.18 -2.28 15.90
CA LYS A 18 0.05 -1.04 15.12
C LYS A 18 -0.09 -1.32 13.63
N TRP A 19 0.67 -2.28 13.12
CA TRP A 19 0.58 -2.68 11.73
C TRP A 19 -0.82 -3.16 11.37
N ASN A 20 -1.44 -3.97 12.25
CA ASN A 20 -2.80 -4.46 12.03
C ASN A 20 -3.83 -3.34 12.03
N LYS A 21 -3.68 -2.33 12.88
CA LYS A 21 -4.56 -1.15 12.86
C LYS A 21 -4.43 -0.37 11.55
N TYR A 22 -3.22 -0.23 11.06
CA TYR A 22 -2.98 0.36 9.75
C TYR A 22 -3.69 -0.46 8.65
N LEU A 23 -3.53 -1.78 8.67
CA LEU A 23 -4.14 -2.66 7.67
C LEU A 23 -5.67 -2.61 7.71
N GLU A 24 -6.28 -2.47 8.88
CA GLU A 24 -7.73 -2.31 8.99
C GLU A 24 -8.21 -1.08 8.21
N LYS A 25 -7.53 0.05 8.38
CA LYS A 25 -7.87 1.28 7.67
C LYS A 25 -7.54 1.20 6.18
N TYR A 26 -6.42 0.57 5.84
CA TYR A 26 -6.04 0.30 4.46
C TYR A 26 -7.13 -0.53 3.75
N THR A 27 -7.57 -1.62 4.39
CA THR A 27 -8.60 -2.49 3.85
C THR A 27 -9.93 -1.76 3.68
N ALA A 28 -10.29 -0.89 4.63
CA ALA A 28 -11.52 -0.10 4.55
C ALA A 28 -11.52 0.83 3.33
N ILE A 29 -10.37 1.41 3.00
CA ILE A 29 -10.23 2.24 1.79
C ILE A 29 -10.46 1.40 0.53
N ALA A 30 -9.83 0.22 0.47
CA ALA A 30 -9.97 -0.68 -0.67
C ALA A 30 -11.43 -1.13 -0.84
N GLU A 31 -12.10 -1.50 0.24
CA GLU A 31 -13.50 -1.92 0.23
C GLU A 31 -14.43 -0.81 -0.25
N LYS A 32 -14.18 0.42 0.17
CA LYS A 32 -14.95 1.59 -0.26
C LYS A 32 -14.83 1.82 -1.77
N GLU A 33 -13.61 1.71 -2.29
CA GLU A 33 -13.37 1.87 -3.72
C GLU A 33 -14.04 0.75 -4.54
N ILE A 34 -13.99 -0.49 -4.05
CA ILE A 34 -14.66 -1.62 -4.68
C ILE A 34 -16.18 -1.41 -4.67
N LYS A 35 -16.74 -1.04 -3.53
CA LYS A 35 -18.18 -0.79 -3.37
C LYS A 35 -18.69 0.28 -4.33
N ASN A 36 -17.90 1.34 -4.50
CA ASN A 36 -18.25 2.47 -5.38
C ASN A 36 -17.84 2.23 -6.82
N ASN A 37 -17.24 1.09 -7.13
CA ASN A 37 -16.82 0.69 -8.47
C ASN A 37 -15.99 1.76 -9.19
N THR A 38 -15.05 2.37 -8.46
CA THR A 38 -14.23 3.47 -8.99
C THR A 38 -13.14 3.01 -9.95
N GLY A 39 -12.70 1.75 -9.83
CA GLY A 39 -11.52 1.25 -10.52
C GLY A 39 -10.20 1.60 -9.86
N ASN A 40 -10.24 2.42 -8.81
CA ASN A 40 -9.06 2.80 -8.03
C ASN A 40 -8.80 1.82 -6.90
N PHE A 41 -7.56 1.84 -6.38
CA PHE A 41 -7.13 1.04 -5.25
C PHE A 41 -7.36 -0.45 -5.49
N LYS A 42 -7.00 -0.89 -6.67
CA LYS A 42 -7.24 -2.27 -7.13
C LYS A 42 -5.97 -3.10 -6.97
N PRO A 43 -5.93 -4.08 -6.05
CA PRO A 43 -4.77 -4.96 -5.96
C PRO A 43 -4.64 -5.78 -7.25
N VAL A 44 -3.48 -5.70 -7.90
CA VAL A 44 -3.19 -6.47 -9.11
C VAL A 44 -2.08 -7.48 -8.88
N GLY A 45 -1.35 -7.37 -7.78
CA GLY A 45 -0.41 -8.37 -7.30
C GLY A 45 -0.23 -8.17 -5.80
N MET A 46 -0.28 -9.27 -5.03
CA MET A 46 -0.15 -9.18 -3.57
C MET A 46 0.18 -10.56 -3.00
N GLY A 47 1.12 -10.58 -2.06
CA GLY A 47 1.46 -11.80 -1.35
C GLY A 47 2.94 -11.95 -1.10
N GLU A 48 3.30 -13.12 -0.58
CA GLU A 48 4.70 -13.49 -0.40
C GLU A 48 5.36 -13.66 -1.77
N PRO A 49 6.64 -13.27 -1.90
CA PRO A 49 7.35 -13.53 -3.16
C PRO A 49 7.37 -15.03 -3.48
N ALA A 50 7.00 -15.36 -4.70
CA ALA A 50 7.11 -16.74 -5.17
C ALA A 50 8.58 -17.18 -5.24
N LYS A 51 9.47 -16.21 -5.52
CA LYS A 51 10.92 -16.43 -5.58
C LYS A 51 11.63 -15.10 -5.41
N MET A 52 12.61 -15.07 -4.52
CA MET A 52 13.53 -13.93 -4.43
C MET A 52 14.66 -14.15 -5.45
N ILE A 53 14.89 -13.14 -6.27
CA ILE A 53 15.96 -13.17 -7.27
C ILE A 53 17.21 -12.50 -6.73
N GLN A 54 17.03 -11.35 -6.08
CA GLN A 54 18.14 -10.53 -5.60
C GLN A 54 17.65 -9.59 -4.53
N GLY A 55 18.52 -9.20 -3.61
CA GLY A 55 18.24 -8.26 -2.54
C GLY A 55 17.80 -8.94 -1.27
N LYS A 56 17.35 -8.12 -0.31
CA LYS A 56 16.88 -8.61 0.99
C LYS A 56 15.56 -9.37 0.82
N GLU A 57 15.41 -10.43 1.60
CA GLU A 57 14.17 -11.21 1.59
C GLU A 57 12.99 -10.36 2.03
N LEU A 58 11.91 -10.42 1.26
CA LEU A 58 10.67 -9.69 1.54
C LEU A 58 9.69 -10.60 2.25
N MET A 59 8.97 -10.04 3.24
CA MET A 59 7.84 -10.76 3.85
C MET A 59 6.70 -10.85 2.85
N TYR A 60 6.37 -9.72 2.19
CA TYR A 60 5.43 -9.70 1.08
C TYR A 60 5.56 -8.41 0.29
N ALA A 61 4.93 -8.39 -0.86
CA ALA A 61 4.87 -7.22 -1.73
C ALA A 61 3.42 -7.01 -2.20
N ALA A 62 3.12 -5.79 -2.58
CA ALA A 62 1.80 -5.44 -3.11
C ALA A 62 1.95 -4.46 -4.26
N LEU A 63 1.17 -4.68 -5.30
CA LEU A 63 1.05 -3.75 -6.42
C LEU A 63 -0.43 -3.38 -6.54
N VAL A 64 -0.73 -2.09 -6.38
CA VAL A 64 -2.09 -1.56 -6.36
C VAL A 64 -2.26 -0.61 -7.52
N GLU A 65 -3.31 -0.83 -8.34
CA GLU A 65 -3.57 -0.05 -9.54
C GLU A 65 -4.59 1.05 -9.29
N PHE A 66 -4.34 2.20 -9.92
CA PHE A 66 -5.26 3.34 -9.96
C PHE A 66 -5.50 3.72 -11.43
N ASN A 67 -6.60 4.39 -11.70
CA ASN A 67 -6.95 4.78 -13.06
C ASN A 67 -5.92 5.72 -13.70
N SER A 68 -5.21 6.49 -12.87
CA SER A 68 -4.18 7.41 -13.34
C SER A 68 -3.16 7.65 -12.23
N LEU A 69 -2.01 8.24 -12.62
CA LEU A 69 -1.02 8.70 -11.64
C LEU A 69 -1.64 9.70 -10.68
N GLN A 70 -2.46 10.63 -11.17
CA GLN A 70 -3.08 11.63 -10.31
C GLN A 70 -4.00 10.99 -9.27
N ASP A 71 -4.77 9.98 -9.66
CA ASP A 71 -5.63 9.26 -8.72
C ASP A 71 -4.81 8.55 -7.63
N ALA A 72 -3.66 7.98 -8.01
CA ALA A 72 -2.76 7.33 -7.06
C ALA A 72 -2.20 8.34 -6.05
N LEU A 73 -1.80 9.52 -6.52
CA LEU A 73 -1.31 10.61 -5.67
C LEU A 73 -2.41 11.16 -4.78
N ASP A 74 -3.61 11.36 -5.32
CA ASP A 74 -4.75 11.88 -4.57
C ASP A 74 -5.15 10.94 -3.44
N CYS A 75 -5.11 9.63 -3.70
CA CYS A 75 -5.41 8.64 -2.66
C CYS A 75 -4.38 8.68 -1.54
N TYR A 76 -3.10 8.80 -1.87
CA TYR A 76 -2.05 8.93 -0.86
C TYR A 76 -2.27 10.16 0.01
N ASN A 77 -2.67 11.28 -0.59
CA ASN A 77 -2.89 12.54 0.12
C ASN A 77 -4.28 12.65 0.75
N SER A 78 -5.14 11.64 0.56
CA SER A 78 -6.49 11.65 1.13
C SER A 78 -6.46 11.60 2.64
N GLU A 79 -7.50 12.17 3.26
CA GLU A 79 -7.66 12.13 4.72
C GLU A 79 -7.70 10.69 5.22
N ASP A 80 -8.42 9.82 4.53
CA ASP A 80 -8.54 8.41 4.92
C ASP A 80 -7.17 7.72 4.98
N TYR A 81 -6.33 7.90 3.95
CA TYR A 81 -5.03 7.26 3.96
C TYR A 81 -4.06 7.90 4.94
N GLN A 82 -4.09 9.21 5.09
CA GLN A 82 -3.27 9.90 6.09
C GLN A 82 -3.64 9.45 7.50
N ASN A 83 -4.91 9.19 7.77
CA ASN A 83 -5.36 8.62 9.04
C ASN A 83 -4.85 7.19 9.24
N ALA A 84 -4.77 6.41 8.16
CA ALA A 84 -4.17 5.07 8.23
C ALA A 84 -2.68 5.15 8.59
N LEU A 85 -1.96 6.09 7.98
CA LEU A 85 -0.53 6.28 8.27
C LEU A 85 -0.27 6.63 9.73
N LYS A 86 -1.16 7.36 10.38
CA LYS A 86 -1.03 7.72 11.80
C LYS A 86 -0.99 6.49 12.70
N GLU A 87 -1.61 5.39 12.29
CA GLU A 87 -1.60 4.14 13.06
C GLU A 87 -0.20 3.53 13.16
N LEU A 88 0.70 3.86 12.23
CA LEU A 88 2.09 3.40 12.26
C LEU A 88 2.91 4.05 13.37
N GLY A 89 2.37 5.10 13.99
CA GLY A 89 3.01 5.81 15.09
C GLY A 89 3.90 6.95 14.64
N LYS A 90 4.50 7.61 15.63
CA LYS A 90 5.33 8.80 15.42
C LYS A 90 6.57 8.48 14.57
N ASN A 91 7.15 7.30 14.79
CA ASN A 91 8.29 6.79 14.02
C ASN A 91 7.86 5.51 13.31
N PRO A 92 7.39 5.60 12.05
CA PRO A 92 6.89 4.41 11.33
C PRO A 92 7.88 3.25 11.29
N GLU A 93 9.19 3.52 11.28
CA GLU A 93 10.23 2.48 11.26
C GLU A 93 10.24 1.62 12.52
N ASP A 94 9.63 2.08 13.62
CA ASP A 94 9.47 1.27 14.84
C ASP A 94 8.33 0.26 14.69
N THR A 95 7.48 0.42 13.69
CA THR A 95 6.35 -0.46 13.41
C THR A 95 6.65 -1.41 12.27
N VAL A 96 7.20 -0.91 11.17
CA VAL A 96 7.41 -1.69 9.95
C VAL A 96 8.59 -1.16 9.16
N ILE A 97 9.37 -2.06 8.60
CA ILE A 97 10.41 -1.72 7.62
C ILE A 97 9.82 -2.06 6.26
N ARG A 98 9.58 -1.03 5.45
CA ARG A 98 8.98 -1.19 4.13
C ARG A 98 9.42 -0.11 3.15
N SER A 99 9.23 -0.38 1.89
CA SER A 99 9.31 0.63 0.82
C SER A 99 7.92 0.79 0.21
N LEU A 100 7.57 2.01 -0.14
CA LEU A 100 6.34 2.30 -0.86
C LEU A 100 6.63 3.40 -1.86
N ALA A 101 6.38 3.15 -3.13
CA ALA A 101 6.59 4.13 -4.19
C ALA A 101 5.34 4.25 -5.05
N ILE A 102 5.11 5.44 -5.57
CA ILE A 102 4.03 5.72 -6.51
C ILE A 102 4.66 5.90 -7.87
N ILE A 103 4.22 5.10 -8.86
CA ILE A 103 4.80 5.13 -10.21
C ILE A 103 3.70 5.26 -11.24
N GLU A 104 4.06 5.81 -12.40
CA GLU A 104 3.16 5.87 -13.55
C GLU A 104 3.37 4.63 -14.42
N GLY A 105 2.27 4.08 -14.92
CA GLY A 105 2.31 2.97 -15.86
C GLY A 105 2.82 3.37 -17.25
N VAL A 106 3.12 2.40 -18.04
CA VAL A 106 3.58 2.60 -19.43
C VAL A 106 2.42 2.65 -20.42
#